data_042785948f5c33d4584ab0a13276b54e
#
_entry.id   042785948f5c33d4584ab0a13276b54e
#
_cell.length_a   1.000
_cell.length_b   1.000
_cell.length_c   1.000
_cell.angle_alpha   90.00
_cell.angle_beta   90.00
_cell.angle_gamma   90.00
#
_symmetry.space_group_name_H-M   'P 1'
#
loop_
_entity.id
_entity.type
_entity.pdbx_description
1 polymer ?
#
loop_
_entity_poly.entity_id
_entity_poly.type
_entity_poly.pdbx_seq_one_letter_code
_entity_poly.pdbx_strand_id
1 'polypeptide(L)'
;MNFIKRVIGAGALASLMLVATTTNAQECYTPTAENLQSRQEFADSKFGIFIHWGIYSMFAQGEWYLQNATIDKNEYAKVADAFYPHKFNAREWVSAIKDAGARYICFTTRHHDSFSMWDTEQSDYNIVDATPFGRDVVRELADECHAQGIRLHFYYSHLDWARDEYPMGRTGTRIIGRDTTKVNWPEYYEFMNSQLRELLTNYGEIGAIWFDGWWDHEEDTIPFDWQLQEQYAMIHELQPGCLVGNNHHQVPFEGEDIQIFERDLPGENKAGLSGQDVSRLPLETCQTMNGMWGYKLVDQEYKSTETLIQYLVSAAGKGANLLMNIGPQPNGELPATAMSRLREIGEWTREFGETIYGTTAGDIPVQPWGVTTRKDNRLFVHIMDFDGTELELPLDCKVKKAFTFADNKPVRFKRTANGVKLIFDEAPSGVDYIVELVTR
;
A
#
# COMPACT_ATOMS: atom_id res chain seq x y z
N MET A 1 -29.61 45.29 -84.55
CA MET A 1 -29.61 43.80 -84.53
C MET A 1 -28.84 43.37 -83.24
N ASN A 2 -29.57 43.22 -82.16
CA ASN A 2 -28.96 42.91 -80.81
C ASN A 2 -29.58 41.63 -80.30
N PHE A 3 -28.74 40.62 -80.10
CA PHE A 3 -29.12 39.38 -79.47
C PHE A 3 -28.84 39.45 -77.96
N ILE A 4 -29.88 39.35 -77.16
CA ILE A 4 -29.83 39.22 -75.74
C ILE A 4 -29.71 37.72 -75.36
N LYS A 5 -28.63 37.33 -74.78
CA LYS A 5 -28.52 36.01 -74.17
C LYS A 5 -28.87 36.09 -72.65
N ARG A 6 -29.89 35.33 -72.28
CA ARG A 6 -30.26 35.06 -70.92
C ARG A 6 -29.26 34.05 -70.32
N VAL A 7 -28.66 34.36 -69.15
CA VAL A 7 -27.91 33.44 -68.32
C VAL A 7 -28.83 33.01 -67.21
N ILE A 8 -29.07 31.70 -67.08
CA ILE A 8 -29.79 31.07 -66.00
C ILE A 8 -28.72 30.71 -64.94
N GLY A 9 -28.80 31.36 -63.78
CA GLY A 9 -27.95 31.02 -62.64
C GLY A 9 -28.53 29.83 -61.86
N ALA A 10 -27.80 28.74 -61.78
CA ALA A 10 -28.09 27.64 -60.88
C ALA A 10 -27.45 27.93 -59.47
N GLY A 11 -28.30 28.16 -58.50
CA GLY A 11 -27.86 28.29 -57.10
C GLY A 11 -27.62 26.92 -56.55
N ALA A 12 -26.36 26.63 -56.21
CA ALA A 12 -25.99 25.47 -55.41
C ALA A 12 -26.14 25.82 -53.92
N LEU A 13 -27.13 25.22 -53.24
CA LEU A 13 -27.21 25.20 -51.79
C LEU A 13 -26.13 24.25 -51.27
N ALA A 14 -25.08 24.80 -50.69
CA ALA A 14 -24.12 24.02 -49.91
C ALA A 14 -24.69 23.84 -48.48
N SER A 15 -25.18 22.64 -48.16
CA SER A 15 -25.53 22.25 -46.80
C SER A 15 -24.24 22.03 -46.04
N LEU A 16 -23.88 22.96 -45.14
CA LEU A 16 -22.87 22.72 -44.12
C LEU A 16 -23.44 21.71 -43.09
N MET A 17 -23.00 20.46 -43.16
CA MET A 17 -23.15 19.55 -42.03
C MET A 17 -22.14 19.98 -40.95
N LEU A 18 -22.63 20.59 -39.85
CA LEU A 18 -21.89 20.75 -38.61
C LEU A 18 -21.74 19.35 -38.01
N VAL A 19 -20.58 18.74 -38.21
CA VAL A 19 -20.18 17.58 -37.38
C VAL A 19 -19.85 18.16 -36.00
N ALA A 20 -20.78 18.03 -35.07
CA ALA A 20 -20.51 18.25 -33.68
C ALA A 20 -19.56 17.14 -33.20
N THR A 21 -18.28 17.40 -33.23
CA THR A 21 -17.33 16.62 -32.45
C THR A 21 -17.65 16.89 -30.98
N THR A 22 -18.39 16.00 -30.34
CA THR A 22 -18.44 15.93 -28.88
C THR A 22 -17.03 15.49 -28.44
N THR A 23 -16.17 16.46 -28.18
CA THR A 23 -15.05 16.21 -27.29
C THR A 23 -15.66 15.85 -25.95
N ASN A 24 -15.70 14.57 -25.60
CA ASN A 24 -15.84 14.16 -24.21
C ASN A 24 -14.65 14.82 -23.50
N ALA A 25 -14.89 15.94 -22.85
CA ALA A 25 -14.00 16.43 -21.81
C ALA A 25 -14.00 15.29 -20.77
N GLN A 26 -12.91 14.58 -20.66
CA GLN A 26 -12.70 13.59 -19.64
C GLN A 26 -12.91 14.33 -18.31
N GLU A 27 -13.97 14.00 -17.58
CA GLU A 27 -14.24 14.65 -16.29
C GLU A 27 -13.09 14.28 -15.36
N CYS A 28 -12.33 15.26 -14.91
CA CYS A 28 -11.28 15.10 -13.91
C CYS A 28 -11.86 14.44 -12.66
N TYR A 29 -11.22 13.40 -12.16
CA TYR A 29 -11.63 12.73 -10.93
C TYR A 29 -11.75 13.73 -9.77
N THR A 30 -12.91 13.75 -9.15
CA THR A 30 -13.17 14.56 -7.96
C THR A 30 -13.59 13.64 -6.81
N PRO A 31 -12.78 13.53 -5.75
CA PRO A 31 -13.10 12.65 -4.62
C PRO A 31 -14.39 13.10 -3.95
N THR A 32 -15.21 12.13 -3.56
CA THR A 32 -16.42 12.36 -2.76
C THR A 32 -16.09 12.77 -1.33
N ALA A 33 -17.08 13.28 -0.58
CA ALA A 33 -16.89 13.57 0.85
C ALA A 33 -16.50 12.32 1.65
N GLU A 34 -17.06 11.17 1.29
CA GLU A 34 -16.75 9.87 1.89
C GLU A 34 -15.30 9.45 1.59
N ASN A 35 -14.86 9.59 0.33
CA ASN A 35 -13.47 9.31 -0.03
C ASN A 35 -12.50 10.23 0.73
N LEU A 36 -12.78 11.53 0.82
CA LEU A 36 -11.94 12.47 1.58
C LEU A 36 -11.87 12.12 3.07
N GLN A 37 -12.97 11.64 3.66
CA GLN A 37 -12.98 11.13 5.02
C GLN A 37 -12.11 9.89 5.15
N SER A 38 -12.24 8.92 4.24
CA SER A 38 -11.43 7.70 4.23
C SER A 38 -9.93 8.01 4.06
N ARG A 39 -9.56 8.98 3.21
CA ARG A 39 -8.16 9.46 3.09
C ARG A 39 -7.63 9.99 4.42
N GLN A 40 -8.44 10.78 5.15
CA GLN A 40 -8.02 11.31 6.45
C GLN A 40 -7.87 10.20 7.48
N GLU A 41 -8.83 9.28 7.58
CA GLU A 41 -8.79 8.15 8.50
C GLU A 41 -7.61 7.21 8.19
N PHE A 42 -7.30 7.01 6.90
CA PHE A 42 -6.11 6.27 6.48
C PHE A 42 -4.83 7.00 6.91
N ALA A 43 -4.72 8.30 6.64
CA ALA A 43 -3.57 9.11 7.04
C ALA A 43 -3.35 9.12 8.56
N ASP A 44 -4.42 9.03 9.37
CA ASP A 44 -4.37 8.99 10.83
C ASP A 44 -4.00 7.60 11.38
N SER A 45 -4.13 6.56 10.58
CA SER A 45 -3.91 5.16 10.97
C SER A 45 -2.44 4.81 11.23
N LYS A 46 -1.50 5.39 10.53
CA LYS A 46 -0.03 5.28 10.65
C LYS A 46 0.57 3.88 10.56
N PHE A 47 -0.12 2.82 10.97
CA PHE A 47 0.42 1.48 11.02
C PHE A 47 -0.56 0.45 10.48
N GLY A 48 -0.11 -0.33 9.51
CA GLY A 48 -0.80 -1.47 8.93
C GLY A 48 0.09 -2.69 8.78
N ILE A 49 -0.51 -3.85 8.62
CA ILE A 49 0.21 -5.11 8.33
C ILE A 49 -0.13 -5.57 6.91
N PHE A 50 0.92 -5.80 6.13
CA PHE A 50 0.85 -6.45 4.84
C PHE A 50 0.98 -7.95 5.02
N ILE A 51 0.13 -8.74 4.38
CA ILE A 51 0.20 -10.19 4.44
C ILE A 51 0.40 -10.72 3.02
N HIS A 52 1.63 -11.14 2.70
CA HIS A 52 1.94 -11.81 1.46
C HIS A 52 1.79 -13.31 1.61
N TRP A 53 0.61 -13.84 1.25
CA TRP A 53 0.31 -15.25 1.36
C TRP A 53 -0.51 -15.75 0.18
N GLY A 54 -0.11 -16.86 -0.38
CA GLY A 54 -0.72 -17.51 -1.51
C GLY A 54 -0.07 -18.87 -1.75
N ILE A 55 -0.38 -19.48 -2.87
CA ILE A 55 0.14 -20.79 -3.26
C ILE A 55 1.68 -20.82 -3.33
N TYR A 56 2.32 -19.69 -3.64
CA TYR A 56 3.78 -19.56 -3.67
C TYR A 56 4.44 -19.91 -2.33
N SER A 57 3.72 -19.77 -1.22
CA SER A 57 4.24 -20.13 0.11
C SER A 57 4.61 -21.62 0.21
N MET A 58 3.94 -22.48 -0.56
CA MET A 58 4.20 -23.92 -0.60
C MET A 58 5.62 -24.27 -1.03
N PHE A 59 6.22 -23.44 -1.88
CA PHE A 59 7.60 -23.63 -2.32
C PHE A 59 8.63 -23.14 -1.32
N ALA A 60 8.21 -22.30 -0.37
CA ALA A 60 9.08 -21.68 0.65
C ALA A 60 10.32 -20.98 0.05
N GLN A 61 10.14 -20.31 -1.10
CA GLN A 61 11.17 -19.61 -1.87
C GLN A 61 10.85 -18.14 -2.13
N GLY A 62 9.74 -17.62 -1.53
CA GLY A 62 9.24 -16.28 -1.76
C GLY A 62 8.22 -16.23 -2.90
N GLU A 63 7.59 -15.08 -3.05
CA GLU A 63 6.45 -14.84 -3.95
C GLU A 63 6.82 -14.84 -5.44
N TRP A 64 8.09 -14.57 -5.76
CA TRP A 64 8.60 -14.54 -7.14
C TRP A 64 9.10 -15.92 -7.67
N TYR A 65 8.81 -17.01 -6.95
CA TYR A 65 9.38 -18.32 -7.30
C TYR A 65 9.00 -18.77 -8.71
N LEU A 66 7.75 -18.59 -9.14
CA LEU A 66 7.31 -18.94 -10.50
C LEU A 66 8.16 -18.25 -11.57
N GLN A 67 8.45 -16.96 -11.41
CA GLN A 67 9.27 -16.16 -12.33
C GLN A 67 10.75 -16.57 -12.28
N ASN A 68 11.28 -16.87 -11.09
CA ASN A 68 12.72 -17.07 -10.89
C ASN A 68 13.18 -18.51 -11.17
N ALA A 69 12.28 -19.50 -11.06
CA ALA A 69 12.64 -20.90 -11.10
C ALA A 69 12.66 -21.52 -12.51
N THR A 70 12.22 -20.80 -13.55
CA THR A 70 12.08 -21.36 -14.91
C THR A 70 11.27 -22.65 -14.90
N ILE A 71 10.10 -22.63 -14.28
CA ILE A 71 9.19 -23.77 -14.11
C ILE A 71 8.01 -23.68 -15.10
N ASP A 72 7.47 -24.82 -15.49
CA ASP A 72 6.20 -24.86 -16.23
C ASP A 72 5.05 -24.42 -15.33
N LYS A 73 4.22 -23.47 -15.80
CA LYS A 73 3.11 -22.92 -15.01
C LYS A 73 2.09 -23.97 -14.60
N ASN A 74 1.89 -25.01 -15.44
CA ASN A 74 0.95 -26.08 -15.14
C ASN A 74 1.52 -27.04 -14.09
N GLU A 75 2.85 -27.26 -14.08
CA GLU A 75 3.51 -28.02 -13.02
C GLU A 75 3.52 -27.23 -11.70
N TYR A 76 3.72 -25.91 -11.77
CA TYR A 76 3.61 -25.03 -10.62
C TYR A 76 2.18 -25.08 -10.01
N ALA A 77 1.15 -25.00 -10.84
CA ALA A 77 -0.24 -25.00 -10.40
C ALA A 77 -0.66 -26.29 -9.68
N LYS A 78 -0.04 -27.44 -9.98
CA LYS A 78 -0.34 -28.73 -9.32
C LYS A 78 -0.09 -28.72 -7.81
N VAL A 79 0.68 -27.76 -7.29
CA VAL A 79 0.92 -27.65 -5.85
C VAL A 79 -0.36 -27.29 -5.09
N ALA A 80 -1.38 -26.78 -5.77
CA ALA A 80 -2.72 -26.55 -5.22
C ALA A 80 -3.33 -27.83 -4.63
N ASP A 81 -3.11 -28.99 -5.26
CA ASP A 81 -3.58 -30.29 -4.77
C ASP A 81 -3.08 -30.66 -3.36
N ALA A 82 -1.99 -30.01 -2.91
CA ALA A 82 -1.40 -30.21 -1.60
C ALA A 82 -1.52 -28.98 -0.67
N PHE A 83 -2.09 -27.87 -1.14
CA PHE A 83 -2.24 -26.67 -0.33
C PHE A 83 -3.39 -26.81 0.67
N TYR A 84 -3.02 -27.19 1.87
CA TYR A 84 -3.94 -27.43 2.99
C TYR A 84 -3.50 -26.67 4.24
N PRO A 85 -3.75 -25.36 4.32
CA PRO A 85 -3.32 -24.51 5.45
C PRO A 85 -4.19 -24.71 6.70
N HIS A 86 -4.13 -25.90 7.29
CA HIS A 86 -4.98 -26.38 8.38
C HIS A 86 -4.83 -25.58 9.69
N LYS A 87 -3.81 -24.74 9.82
CA LYS A 87 -3.58 -23.87 10.97
C LYS A 87 -3.99 -22.42 10.72
N PHE A 88 -4.52 -22.11 9.54
CA PHE A 88 -5.06 -20.77 9.28
C PHE A 88 -6.23 -20.49 10.21
N ASN A 89 -6.14 -19.38 10.91
CA ASN A 89 -7.16 -18.87 11.82
C ASN A 89 -7.23 -17.35 11.72
N ALA A 90 -8.23 -16.85 10.98
CA ALA A 90 -8.39 -15.42 10.74
C ALA A 90 -8.49 -14.60 12.05
N ARG A 91 -9.20 -15.12 13.06
CA ARG A 91 -9.34 -14.47 14.37
C ARG A 91 -8.00 -14.28 15.06
N GLU A 92 -7.16 -15.31 15.08
CA GLU A 92 -5.83 -15.24 15.70
C GLU A 92 -4.94 -14.24 14.96
N TRP A 93 -4.97 -14.23 13.62
CA TRP A 93 -4.22 -13.28 12.82
C TRP A 93 -4.64 -11.85 13.10
N VAL A 94 -5.94 -11.55 12.98
CA VAL A 94 -6.48 -10.20 13.16
C VAL A 94 -6.26 -9.72 14.60
N SER A 95 -6.44 -10.60 15.60
CA SER A 95 -6.19 -10.24 17.02
C SER A 95 -4.73 -9.91 17.27
N ALA A 96 -3.78 -10.72 16.78
CA ALA A 96 -2.35 -10.46 16.96
C ALA A 96 -1.91 -9.14 16.29
N ILE A 97 -2.45 -8.85 15.12
CA ILE A 97 -2.19 -7.63 14.36
C ILE A 97 -2.77 -6.41 15.08
N LYS A 98 -4.01 -6.50 15.56
CA LYS A 98 -4.65 -5.46 16.36
C LYS A 98 -3.88 -5.19 17.66
N ASP A 99 -3.45 -6.24 18.35
CA ASP A 99 -2.69 -6.13 19.60
C ASP A 99 -1.31 -5.50 19.41
N ALA A 100 -0.74 -5.61 18.19
CA ALA A 100 0.46 -4.87 17.78
C ALA A 100 0.21 -3.37 17.58
N GLY A 101 -1.04 -2.91 17.59
CA GLY A 101 -1.44 -1.53 17.35
C GLY A 101 -1.75 -1.20 15.90
N ALA A 102 -1.68 -2.16 14.97
CA ALA A 102 -2.04 -1.93 13.58
C ALA A 102 -3.53 -1.58 13.44
N ARG A 103 -3.86 -0.73 12.49
CA ARG A 103 -5.19 -0.20 12.23
C ARG A 103 -5.84 -0.77 10.99
N TYR A 104 -5.04 -1.35 10.10
CA TYR A 104 -5.49 -1.99 8.88
C TYR A 104 -4.60 -3.17 8.50
N ILE A 105 -5.15 -4.05 7.68
CA ILE A 105 -4.47 -5.18 7.06
C ILE A 105 -4.58 -5.02 5.54
N CYS A 106 -3.47 -5.18 4.82
CA CYS A 106 -3.47 -5.36 3.37
C CYS A 106 -3.15 -6.81 3.06
N PHE A 107 -4.08 -7.52 2.40
CA PHE A 107 -3.94 -8.94 2.11
C PHE A 107 -3.78 -9.18 0.61
N THR A 108 -2.82 -10.03 0.20
CA THR A 108 -2.66 -10.43 -1.21
C THR A 108 -3.78 -11.36 -1.63
N THR A 109 -4.84 -10.79 -2.20
CA THR A 109 -5.98 -11.58 -2.69
C THR A 109 -5.60 -12.39 -3.93
N ARG A 110 -4.84 -11.80 -4.85
CA ARG A 110 -4.24 -12.44 -6.01
C ARG A 110 -2.88 -11.80 -6.32
N HIS A 111 -1.81 -12.59 -6.28
CA HIS A 111 -0.46 -12.16 -6.65
C HIS A 111 -0.16 -12.47 -8.12
N HIS A 112 1.04 -12.20 -8.60
CA HIS A 112 1.48 -12.36 -9.98
C HIS A 112 1.36 -13.80 -10.54
N ASP A 113 1.25 -14.79 -9.68
CA ASP A 113 1.08 -16.22 -10.05
C ASP A 113 -0.38 -16.61 -10.37
N SER A 114 -1.30 -15.64 -10.39
CA SER A 114 -2.72 -15.82 -10.74
C SER A 114 -3.59 -16.54 -9.71
N PHE A 115 -3.01 -17.12 -8.66
CA PHE A 115 -3.80 -17.88 -7.69
C PHE A 115 -4.65 -16.96 -6.82
N SER A 116 -5.96 -17.20 -6.79
CA SER A 116 -6.94 -16.42 -6.04
C SER A 116 -7.19 -16.99 -4.66
N MET A 117 -7.11 -16.16 -3.60
CA MET A 117 -7.28 -16.59 -2.21
C MET A 117 -8.74 -16.51 -1.72
N TRP A 118 -9.71 -16.40 -2.63
CA TRP A 118 -11.15 -16.35 -2.37
C TRP A 118 -11.93 -17.21 -3.36
N ASP A 119 -13.20 -17.43 -3.08
CA ASP A 119 -14.16 -18.16 -3.91
C ASP A 119 -14.59 -17.28 -5.10
N THR A 120 -13.73 -17.18 -6.13
CA THR A 120 -14.02 -16.41 -7.33
C THR A 120 -14.73 -17.25 -8.39
N GLU A 121 -15.77 -16.67 -9.00
CA GLU A 121 -16.45 -17.30 -10.15
C GLU A 121 -15.67 -17.15 -11.47
N GLN A 122 -14.57 -16.37 -11.46
CA GLN A 122 -13.83 -16.05 -12.68
C GLN A 122 -12.73 -17.05 -13.03
N SER A 123 -12.36 -17.93 -12.09
CA SER A 123 -11.27 -18.88 -12.28
C SER A 123 -11.36 -20.03 -11.27
N ASP A 124 -11.29 -21.27 -11.75
CA ASP A 124 -11.16 -22.47 -10.89
C ASP A 124 -9.79 -22.54 -10.20
N TYR A 125 -8.82 -21.68 -10.58
CA TYR A 125 -7.51 -21.59 -9.96
C TYR A 125 -7.57 -20.70 -8.71
N ASN A 126 -8.33 -21.16 -7.73
CA ASN A 126 -8.57 -20.46 -6.46
C ASN A 126 -8.47 -21.43 -5.27
N ILE A 127 -8.40 -20.88 -4.06
CA ILE A 127 -8.18 -21.66 -2.84
C ILE A 127 -9.35 -22.59 -2.48
N VAL A 128 -10.56 -22.28 -2.96
CA VAL A 128 -11.76 -23.07 -2.67
C VAL A 128 -11.85 -24.26 -3.62
N ASP A 129 -11.75 -24.04 -4.93
CA ASP A 129 -11.96 -25.06 -5.96
C ASP A 129 -10.72 -25.92 -6.21
N ALA A 130 -9.53 -25.28 -6.24
CA ALA A 130 -8.29 -25.95 -6.62
C ALA A 130 -7.59 -26.68 -5.47
N THR A 131 -8.04 -26.51 -4.22
CA THR A 131 -7.32 -27.05 -3.07
C THR A 131 -8.17 -27.94 -2.18
N PRO A 132 -7.57 -28.91 -1.47
CA PRO A 132 -8.31 -29.70 -0.47
C PRO A 132 -8.72 -28.88 0.76
N PHE A 133 -8.29 -27.63 0.89
CA PHE A 133 -8.67 -26.74 1.97
C PHE A 133 -10.13 -26.28 1.85
N GLY A 134 -10.57 -25.91 0.66
CA GLY A 134 -11.97 -25.65 0.34
C GLY A 134 -12.62 -24.52 1.18
N ARG A 135 -11.83 -23.54 1.65
CA ARG A 135 -12.33 -22.43 2.47
C ARG A 135 -11.93 -21.08 1.85
N ASP A 136 -12.84 -20.12 1.86
CA ASP A 136 -12.61 -18.75 1.41
C ASP A 136 -11.87 -17.94 2.49
N VAL A 137 -10.56 -17.78 2.31
CA VAL A 137 -9.69 -17.06 3.25
C VAL A 137 -10.03 -15.58 3.32
N VAL A 138 -10.39 -14.97 2.18
CA VAL A 138 -10.74 -13.54 2.12
C VAL A 138 -12.04 -13.30 2.89
N ARG A 139 -13.01 -14.21 2.79
CA ARG A 139 -14.26 -14.14 3.56
C ARG A 139 -13.98 -14.17 5.07
N GLU A 140 -13.18 -15.13 5.51
CA GLU A 140 -12.90 -15.28 6.94
C GLU A 140 -12.10 -14.08 7.49
N LEU A 141 -11.15 -13.54 6.70
CA LEU A 141 -10.42 -12.32 7.09
C LEU A 141 -11.33 -11.10 7.12
N ALA A 142 -12.21 -10.93 6.12
CA ALA A 142 -13.16 -9.82 6.09
C ALA A 142 -14.09 -9.82 7.30
N ASP A 143 -14.70 -10.98 7.60
CA ASP A 143 -15.60 -11.13 8.73
C ASP A 143 -14.92 -10.80 10.07
N GLU A 144 -13.66 -11.29 10.28
CA GLU A 144 -12.93 -11.00 11.51
C GLU A 144 -12.41 -9.55 11.57
N CYS A 145 -11.98 -8.97 10.45
CA CYS A 145 -11.58 -7.56 10.39
C CYS A 145 -12.74 -6.65 10.77
N HIS A 146 -13.94 -6.87 10.19
CA HIS A 146 -15.15 -6.13 10.53
C HIS A 146 -15.56 -6.33 12.00
N ALA A 147 -15.55 -7.57 12.49
CA ALA A 147 -15.89 -7.88 13.88
C ALA A 147 -14.94 -7.21 14.90
N GLN A 148 -13.67 -7.06 14.56
CA GLN A 148 -12.64 -6.49 15.44
C GLN A 148 -12.38 -4.99 15.20
N GLY A 149 -13.00 -4.38 14.16
CA GLY A 149 -12.82 -2.97 13.81
C GLY A 149 -11.46 -2.66 13.22
N ILE A 150 -10.88 -3.59 12.47
CA ILE A 150 -9.66 -3.42 11.67
C ILE A 150 -10.08 -3.20 10.22
N ARG A 151 -9.54 -2.19 9.53
CA ARG A 151 -9.81 -1.98 8.11
C ARG A 151 -9.11 -3.03 7.27
N LEU A 152 -9.81 -3.61 6.30
CA LEU A 152 -9.24 -4.58 5.36
C LEU A 152 -8.98 -3.90 4.03
N HIS A 153 -7.76 -4.02 3.53
CA HIS A 153 -7.34 -3.61 2.20
C HIS A 153 -6.98 -4.85 1.40
N PHE A 154 -7.21 -4.80 0.09
CA PHE A 154 -6.86 -5.88 -0.81
C PHE A 154 -5.71 -5.48 -1.73
N TYR A 155 -4.61 -6.21 -1.68
CA TYR A 155 -3.62 -6.20 -2.75
C TYR A 155 -4.15 -7.01 -3.93
N TYR A 156 -4.01 -6.46 -5.11
CA TYR A 156 -4.38 -7.10 -6.36
C TYR A 156 -3.34 -6.81 -7.45
N SER A 157 -2.82 -7.87 -8.10
CA SER A 157 -1.83 -7.72 -9.15
C SER A 157 -2.46 -7.39 -10.49
N HIS A 158 -1.98 -6.33 -11.16
CA HIS A 158 -2.30 -6.05 -12.56
C HIS A 158 -1.62 -7.03 -13.52
N LEU A 159 -0.36 -7.37 -13.25
CA LEU A 159 0.35 -8.36 -14.05
C LEU A 159 -0.01 -9.80 -13.67
N ASP A 160 0.12 -10.71 -14.63
CA ASP A 160 -0.18 -12.13 -14.44
C ASP A 160 0.79 -13.03 -15.21
N TRP A 161 1.51 -13.85 -14.49
CA TRP A 161 2.47 -14.78 -15.08
C TRP A 161 1.86 -16.08 -15.59
N ALA A 162 0.67 -16.43 -15.16
CA ALA A 162 0.05 -17.71 -15.46
C ALA A 162 -1.04 -17.65 -16.53
N ARG A 163 -1.78 -16.55 -16.64
CA ARG A 163 -2.83 -16.39 -17.64
C ARG A 163 -2.27 -16.09 -19.03
N ASP A 164 -2.73 -16.86 -20.01
CA ASP A 164 -2.26 -16.74 -21.40
C ASP A 164 -2.74 -15.45 -22.07
N GLU A 165 -3.87 -14.88 -21.62
CA GLU A 165 -4.47 -13.66 -22.14
C GLU A 165 -3.67 -12.40 -21.77
N TYR A 166 -2.90 -12.43 -20.64
CA TYR A 166 -2.07 -11.30 -20.23
C TYR A 166 -0.89 -11.12 -21.19
N PRO A 167 -0.70 -9.94 -21.81
CA PRO A 167 0.49 -9.64 -22.58
C PRO A 167 1.70 -9.57 -21.65
N MET A 168 2.75 -10.35 -21.94
CA MET A 168 3.96 -10.32 -21.12
C MET A 168 4.73 -9.02 -21.34
N GLY A 169 5.08 -8.35 -20.26
CA GLY A 169 6.01 -7.24 -20.23
C GLY A 169 7.46 -7.71 -20.02
N ARG A 170 8.18 -7.04 -19.14
CA ARG A 170 9.57 -7.39 -18.78
C ARG A 170 9.71 -8.64 -17.91
N THR A 171 8.62 -9.07 -17.27
CA THR A 171 8.59 -10.29 -16.46
C THR A 171 7.74 -11.39 -17.13
N GLY A 172 7.72 -12.59 -16.55
CA GLY A 172 6.99 -13.74 -17.10
C GLY A 172 7.69 -14.42 -18.29
N THR A 173 8.72 -13.84 -18.88
CA THR A 173 9.40 -14.31 -20.10
C THR A 173 10.13 -15.64 -19.93
N ARG A 174 10.40 -16.08 -18.70
CA ARG A 174 11.07 -17.35 -18.38
C ARG A 174 10.11 -18.48 -18.06
N ILE A 175 8.81 -18.19 -17.95
CA ILE A 175 7.80 -19.16 -17.56
C ILE A 175 7.47 -20.07 -18.74
N ILE A 176 7.58 -21.37 -18.51
CA ILE A 176 7.26 -22.40 -19.49
C ILE A 176 5.76 -22.68 -19.48
N GLY A 177 5.20 -23.09 -20.63
CA GLY A 177 3.80 -23.54 -20.74
C GLY A 177 2.80 -22.43 -21.04
N ARG A 178 3.24 -21.18 -21.23
CA ARG A 178 2.37 -20.09 -21.72
C ARG A 178 2.09 -20.23 -23.22
N ASP A 179 0.86 -20.02 -23.59
CA ASP A 179 0.42 -19.94 -25.00
C ASP A 179 0.28 -18.48 -25.44
N THR A 180 1.36 -17.94 -26.01
CA THR A 180 1.43 -16.54 -26.46
C THR A 180 0.49 -16.23 -27.63
N THR A 181 -0.13 -17.23 -28.26
CA THR A 181 -1.13 -17.02 -29.31
C THR A 181 -2.50 -16.62 -28.76
N LYS A 182 -2.71 -16.78 -27.47
CA LYS A 182 -3.94 -16.42 -26.75
C LYS A 182 -3.91 -15.04 -26.11
N VAL A 183 -2.84 -14.27 -26.28
CA VAL A 183 -2.75 -12.92 -25.71
C VAL A 183 -3.95 -12.07 -26.15
N ASN A 184 -4.71 -11.59 -25.18
CA ASN A 184 -5.94 -10.83 -25.40
C ASN A 184 -6.18 -9.88 -24.22
N TRP A 185 -5.63 -8.67 -24.30
CA TRP A 185 -5.75 -7.69 -23.23
C TRP A 185 -7.19 -7.36 -22.83
N PRO A 186 -8.14 -7.12 -23.76
CA PRO A 186 -9.53 -6.87 -23.39
C PRO A 186 -10.16 -7.99 -22.55
N GLU A 187 -9.85 -9.26 -22.84
CA GLU A 187 -10.35 -10.42 -22.08
C GLU A 187 -9.71 -10.48 -20.69
N TYR A 188 -8.41 -10.24 -20.60
CA TYR A 188 -7.71 -10.18 -19.31
C TYR A 188 -8.20 -8.99 -18.46
N TYR A 189 -8.41 -7.83 -19.06
CA TYR A 189 -8.92 -6.64 -18.38
C TYR A 189 -10.33 -6.87 -17.82
N GLU A 190 -11.22 -7.51 -18.57
CA GLU A 190 -12.56 -7.88 -18.09
C GLU A 190 -12.49 -8.91 -16.96
N PHE A 191 -11.59 -9.88 -17.06
CA PHE A 191 -11.32 -10.84 -15.98
C PHE A 191 -10.92 -10.12 -14.67
N MET A 192 -9.97 -9.19 -14.73
CA MET A 192 -9.56 -8.40 -13.56
C MET A 192 -10.72 -7.62 -12.97
N ASN A 193 -11.46 -6.90 -13.82
CA ASN A 193 -12.58 -6.07 -13.36
C ASN A 193 -13.72 -6.89 -12.79
N SER A 194 -13.99 -8.08 -13.32
CA SER A 194 -14.97 -9.01 -12.74
C SER A 194 -14.55 -9.50 -11.36
N GLN A 195 -13.28 -9.86 -11.17
CA GLN A 195 -12.74 -10.21 -9.86
C GLN A 195 -12.77 -9.05 -8.86
N LEU A 196 -12.43 -7.83 -9.29
CA LEU A 196 -12.51 -6.64 -8.44
C LEU A 196 -13.95 -6.32 -8.03
N ARG A 197 -14.93 -6.52 -8.92
CA ARG A 197 -16.36 -6.41 -8.58
C ARG A 197 -16.75 -7.41 -7.50
N GLU A 198 -16.35 -8.67 -7.61
CA GLU A 198 -16.58 -9.67 -6.56
C GLU A 198 -16.01 -9.22 -5.22
N LEU A 199 -14.74 -8.79 -5.19
CA LEU A 199 -14.06 -8.35 -3.98
C LEU A 199 -14.73 -7.12 -3.34
N LEU A 200 -15.25 -6.20 -4.15
CA LEU A 200 -15.89 -4.98 -3.67
C LEU A 200 -17.40 -5.12 -3.36
N THR A 201 -18.04 -6.22 -3.78
CA THR A 201 -19.48 -6.40 -3.53
C THR A 201 -19.80 -7.51 -2.54
N ASN A 202 -18.92 -8.51 -2.40
CA ASN A 202 -19.21 -9.69 -1.61
C ASN A 202 -18.60 -9.69 -0.20
N TYR A 203 -17.62 -8.83 0.09
CA TYR A 203 -16.81 -8.91 1.31
C TYR A 203 -17.02 -7.74 2.29
N GLY A 204 -18.11 -6.97 2.11
CA GLY A 204 -18.45 -5.82 2.94
C GLY A 204 -17.62 -4.57 2.59
N GLU A 205 -17.43 -3.69 3.55
CA GLU A 205 -16.67 -2.45 3.35
C GLU A 205 -15.18 -2.75 3.25
N ILE A 206 -14.55 -2.29 2.14
CA ILE A 206 -13.13 -2.45 1.85
C ILE A 206 -12.45 -1.09 1.96
N GLY A 207 -11.37 -1.03 2.73
CA GLY A 207 -10.66 0.22 2.99
C GLY A 207 -9.85 0.73 1.81
N ALA A 208 -9.20 -0.18 1.06
CA ALA A 208 -8.46 0.18 -0.15
C ALA A 208 -8.24 -1.02 -1.08
N ILE A 209 -8.05 -0.72 -2.36
CA ILE A 209 -7.38 -1.61 -3.31
C ILE A 209 -5.94 -1.13 -3.50
N TRP A 210 -5.00 -2.02 -3.25
CA TRP A 210 -3.57 -1.82 -3.39
C TRP A 210 -3.09 -2.56 -4.65
N PHE A 211 -2.86 -1.83 -5.74
CA PHE A 211 -2.42 -2.40 -7.00
C PHE A 211 -0.90 -2.52 -7.10
N ASP A 212 -0.48 -3.51 -7.89
CA ASP A 212 0.92 -3.76 -8.22
C ASP A 212 1.07 -4.30 -9.64
N GLY A 213 2.27 -4.19 -10.20
CA GLY A 213 2.58 -4.78 -11.50
C GLY A 213 2.49 -3.84 -12.70
N TRP A 214 2.05 -2.58 -12.53
CA TRP A 214 2.05 -1.58 -13.60
C TRP A 214 3.43 -1.45 -14.27
N TRP A 215 4.48 -1.50 -13.51
CA TRP A 215 5.88 -1.40 -13.92
C TRP A 215 6.34 -2.51 -14.89
N ASP A 216 5.55 -3.56 -15.10
CA ASP A 216 5.90 -4.66 -16.01
C ASP A 216 6.01 -4.19 -17.47
N HIS A 217 5.28 -3.13 -17.85
CA HIS A 217 5.26 -2.53 -19.18
C HIS A 217 5.89 -1.11 -19.24
N GLU A 218 6.58 -0.65 -18.20
CA GLU A 218 7.12 0.71 -18.15
C GLU A 218 8.24 0.98 -19.17
N GLU A 219 8.91 -0.09 -19.64
CA GLU A 219 10.00 -0.03 -20.63
C GLU A 219 9.51 -0.28 -22.07
N ASP A 220 8.21 -0.46 -22.27
CA ASP A 220 7.67 -0.72 -23.60
C ASP A 220 7.89 0.48 -24.53
N THR A 221 8.30 0.19 -25.76
CA THR A 221 8.55 1.24 -26.78
C THR A 221 7.30 2.05 -27.11
N ILE A 222 6.13 1.40 -27.06
CA ILE A 222 4.82 2.02 -27.15
C ILE A 222 4.20 1.92 -25.77
N PRO A 223 3.82 3.06 -25.13
CA PRO A 223 3.22 3.03 -23.81
C PRO A 223 2.02 2.09 -23.76
N PHE A 224 2.03 1.18 -22.80
CA PHE A 224 0.95 0.23 -22.60
C PHE A 224 -0.23 0.94 -21.94
N ASP A 225 -1.41 0.82 -22.54
CA ASP A 225 -2.63 1.39 -21.98
C ASP A 225 -3.29 0.40 -21.01
N TRP A 226 -3.08 0.64 -19.73
CA TRP A 226 -3.63 -0.15 -18.62
C TRP A 226 -5.13 0.11 -18.38
N GLN A 227 -5.71 1.14 -18.98
CA GLN A 227 -7.11 1.58 -18.78
C GLN A 227 -7.43 1.82 -17.29
N LEU A 228 -6.47 2.42 -16.56
CA LEU A 228 -6.56 2.60 -15.09
C LEU A 228 -7.71 3.52 -14.69
N GLN A 229 -8.01 4.54 -15.47
CA GLN A 229 -9.06 5.52 -15.12
C GLN A 229 -10.43 4.86 -15.04
N GLU A 230 -10.77 4.00 -16.01
CA GLU A 230 -12.02 3.25 -16.02
C GLU A 230 -12.09 2.27 -14.86
N GLN A 231 -10.97 1.61 -14.52
CA GLN A 231 -10.90 0.68 -13.41
C GLN A 231 -11.03 1.39 -12.06
N TYR A 232 -10.35 2.52 -11.87
CA TYR A 232 -10.44 3.32 -10.65
C TYR A 232 -11.83 3.95 -10.47
N ALA A 233 -12.44 4.43 -11.57
CA ALA A 233 -13.81 4.93 -11.55
C ALA A 233 -14.80 3.84 -11.12
N MET A 234 -14.65 2.61 -11.62
CA MET A 234 -15.46 1.45 -11.19
C MET A 234 -15.33 1.17 -9.69
N ILE A 235 -14.12 1.24 -9.14
CA ILE A 235 -13.90 1.02 -7.70
C ILE A 235 -14.62 2.09 -6.89
N HIS A 236 -14.46 3.37 -7.24
CA HIS A 236 -15.11 4.48 -6.55
C HIS A 236 -16.63 4.51 -6.73
N GLU A 237 -17.16 3.98 -7.86
CA GLU A 237 -18.60 3.82 -8.05
C GLU A 237 -19.17 2.73 -7.13
N LEU A 238 -18.46 1.59 -7.01
CA LEU A 238 -18.90 0.47 -6.19
C LEU A 238 -18.79 0.77 -4.69
N GLN A 239 -17.70 1.38 -4.28
CA GLN A 239 -17.44 1.79 -2.89
C GLN A 239 -16.75 3.16 -2.85
N PRO A 240 -17.49 4.26 -2.71
CA PRO A 240 -16.91 5.62 -2.70
C PRO A 240 -15.86 5.85 -1.60
N GLY A 241 -15.94 5.11 -0.50
CA GLY A 241 -14.97 5.15 0.60
C GLY A 241 -13.75 4.26 0.41
N CYS A 242 -13.75 3.37 -0.59
CA CYS A 242 -12.60 2.53 -0.89
C CYS A 242 -11.50 3.36 -1.57
N LEU A 243 -10.30 3.35 -1.00
CA LEU A 243 -9.16 4.09 -1.53
C LEU A 243 -8.44 3.28 -2.60
N VAL A 244 -7.81 3.97 -3.54
CA VAL A 244 -6.97 3.37 -4.59
C VAL A 244 -5.52 3.79 -4.38
N GLY A 245 -4.63 2.80 -4.27
CA GLY A 245 -3.18 2.98 -4.31
C GLY A 245 -2.56 2.04 -5.33
N ASN A 246 -1.51 2.49 -6.02
CA ASN A 246 -0.84 1.67 -7.02
C ASN A 246 0.69 1.79 -6.88
N ASN A 247 1.36 0.66 -6.73
CA ASN A 247 2.80 0.55 -6.58
C ASN A 247 3.52 0.62 -7.94
N HIS A 248 3.31 1.72 -8.66
CA HIS A 248 3.91 1.93 -9.98
C HIS A 248 5.23 2.73 -9.95
N HIS A 249 5.67 3.16 -8.77
CA HIS A 249 6.92 3.92 -8.56
C HIS A 249 6.96 5.30 -9.26
N GLN A 250 5.80 5.85 -9.59
CA GLN A 250 5.63 7.16 -10.23
C GLN A 250 4.89 8.12 -9.29
N VAL A 251 4.77 9.38 -9.70
CA VAL A 251 3.80 10.30 -9.08
C VAL A 251 2.38 9.76 -9.29
N PRO A 252 1.45 10.01 -8.35
CA PRO A 252 0.10 9.46 -8.46
C PRO A 252 -0.59 9.79 -9.78
N PHE A 253 -1.26 8.80 -10.34
CA PHE A 253 -2.13 8.98 -11.50
C PHE A 253 -3.51 9.49 -11.06
N GLU A 254 -4.28 10.00 -12.02
CA GLU A 254 -5.63 10.47 -11.75
C GLU A 254 -6.52 9.32 -11.24
N GLY A 255 -7.24 9.57 -10.15
CA GLY A 255 -8.08 8.57 -9.49
C GLY A 255 -7.41 7.84 -8.33
N GLU A 256 -6.12 8.06 -8.10
CA GLU A 256 -5.44 7.50 -6.93
C GLU A 256 -5.67 8.34 -5.67
N ASP A 257 -5.71 7.64 -4.53
CA ASP A 257 -5.99 8.20 -3.21
C ASP A 257 -4.79 8.09 -2.27
N ILE A 258 -3.87 7.17 -2.55
CA ILE A 258 -2.69 6.85 -1.74
C ILE A 258 -1.47 6.84 -2.64
N GLN A 259 -0.40 7.53 -2.21
CA GLN A 259 0.91 7.39 -2.85
C GLN A 259 1.77 6.39 -2.09
N ILE A 260 2.30 5.41 -2.80
CA ILE A 260 3.07 4.28 -2.26
C ILE A 260 4.57 4.47 -2.51
N PHE A 261 5.37 4.13 -1.49
CA PHE A 261 6.83 4.08 -1.54
C PHE A 261 7.28 2.68 -1.12
N GLU A 262 7.89 1.92 -2.03
CA GLU A 262 8.33 0.57 -1.72
C GLU A 262 9.73 0.59 -1.10
N ARG A 263 9.86 -0.02 0.10
CA ARG A 263 11.11 -0.20 0.87
C ARG A 263 11.83 1.07 1.29
N ASP A 264 11.37 2.24 0.86
CA ASP A 264 11.93 3.54 1.19
C ASP A 264 10.89 4.43 1.89
N LEU A 265 11.35 5.37 2.69
CA LEU A 265 10.50 6.42 3.22
C LEU A 265 10.28 7.51 2.17
N PRO A 266 9.15 8.24 2.20
CA PRO A 266 8.90 9.33 1.26
C PRO A 266 10.08 10.31 1.12
N GLY A 267 10.50 10.57 -0.12
CA GLY A 267 11.65 11.42 -0.45
C GLY A 267 13.02 10.74 -0.27
N GLU A 268 13.06 9.42 -0.06
CA GLU A 268 14.27 8.60 -0.11
C GLU A 268 14.21 7.66 -1.32
N ASN A 269 15.37 7.20 -1.79
CA ASN A 269 15.47 6.21 -2.87
C ASN A 269 16.70 5.30 -2.66
N LYS A 270 16.80 4.71 -1.47
CA LYS A 270 17.92 3.81 -1.09
C LYS A 270 17.76 2.43 -1.71
N ALA A 271 16.52 1.97 -1.83
CA ALA A 271 16.17 0.70 -2.49
C ALA A 271 16.14 0.83 -4.02
N GLY A 272 16.10 2.05 -4.56
CA GLY A 272 16.07 2.30 -6.00
C GLY A 272 14.66 2.23 -6.63
N LEU A 273 13.61 2.14 -5.80
CA LEU A 273 12.22 1.97 -6.24
C LEU A 273 11.33 3.19 -5.92
N SER A 274 11.88 4.24 -5.28
CA SER A 274 11.08 5.34 -4.71
C SER A 274 11.64 6.72 -5.07
N GLY A 275 12.06 6.88 -6.34
CA GLY A 275 12.63 8.12 -6.86
C GLY A 275 11.62 9.21 -7.22
N GLN A 276 10.32 8.94 -7.12
CA GLN A 276 9.23 9.86 -7.46
C GLN A 276 9.11 11.02 -6.46
N ASP A 277 8.59 12.15 -6.94
CA ASP A 277 8.25 13.29 -6.08
C ASP A 277 7.13 12.94 -5.09
N VAL A 278 7.20 13.53 -3.90
CA VAL A 278 6.19 13.33 -2.84
C VAL A 278 4.98 14.21 -3.12
N SER A 279 3.81 13.62 -3.24
CA SER A 279 2.53 14.30 -3.49
C SER A 279 1.89 14.83 -2.20
N ARG A 280 0.65 15.33 -2.33
CA ARG A 280 -0.19 15.75 -1.20
C ARG A 280 -1.22 14.72 -0.79
N LEU A 281 -1.27 13.57 -1.47
CA LEU A 281 -2.12 12.45 -1.07
C LEU A 281 -1.62 11.85 0.25
N PRO A 282 -2.44 11.09 0.94
CA PRO A 282 -1.97 10.19 1.99
C PRO A 282 -0.81 9.33 1.50
N LEU A 283 0.23 9.23 2.31
CA LEU A 283 1.47 8.53 1.97
C LEU A 283 1.53 7.19 2.69
N GLU A 284 2.01 6.18 2.01
CA GLU A 284 2.32 4.87 2.58
C GLU A 284 3.71 4.41 2.17
N THR A 285 4.47 3.88 3.12
CA THR A 285 5.68 3.11 2.82
C THR A 285 5.46 1.67 3.21
N CYS A 286 5.84 0.72 2.36
CA CYS A 286 5.80 -0.69 2.69
C CYS A 286 7.20 -1.27 2.91
N GLN A 287 7.35 -2.11 3.94
CA GLN A 287 8.63 -2.68 4.33
C GLN A 287 8.46 -4.10 4.88
N THR A 288 9.44 -4.96 4.64
CA THR A 288 9.46 -6.33 5.16
C THR A 288 10.09 -6.41 6.56
N MET A 289 9.64 -7.34 7.40
CA MET A 289 10.31 -7.66 8.66
C MET A 289 11.65 -8.38 8.43
N ASN A 290 11.78 -9.15 7.34
CA ASN A 290 12.96 -9.90 6.90
C ASN A 290 13.39 -9.46 5.49
N GLY A 291 13.82 -10.35 4.61
CA GLY A 291 14.29 -10.01 3.25
C GLY A 291 13.18 -10.07 2.20
N MET A 292 12.28 -11.07 2.27
CA MET A 292 11.27 -11.36 1.26
C MET A 292 9.88 -10.92 1.69
N TRP A 293 8.98 -10.73 0.71
CA TRP A 293 7.57 -10.47 0.97
C TRP A 293 6.85 -11.76 1.37
N GLY A 294 6.86 -12.77 0.51
CA GLY A 294 6.30 -14.09 0.78
C GLY A 294 7.25 -14.98 1.60
N TYR A 295 6.69 -16.04 2.17
CA TYR A 295 7.46 -16.98 2.99
C TYR A 295 8.65 -17.60 2.23
N LYS A 296 9.83 -17.49 2.83
CA LYS A 296 11.06 -18.16 2.35
C LYS A 296 11.78 -18.81 3.52
N LEU A 297 11.97 -20.13 3.42
CA LEU A 297 12.49 -20.95 4.53
C LEU A 297 13.86 -20.49 5.03
N VAL A 298 14.74 -20.07 4.14
CA VAL A 298 16.12 -19.67 4.48
C VAL A 298 16.23 -18.20 4.90
N ASP A 299 15.17 -17.39 4.75
CA ASP A 299 15.14 -15.98 5.09
C ASP A 299 14.74 -15.78 6.56
N GLN A 300 15.68 -16.02 7.46
CA GLN A 300 15.48 -15.97 8.91
C GLN A 300 16.10 -14.72 9.56
N GLU A 301 16.65 -13.81 8.76
CA GLU A 301 17.26 -12.57 9.25
C GLU A 301 16.18 -11.48 9.40
N TYR A 302 15.46 -11.54 10.54
CA TYR A 302 14.48 -10.54 10.87
C TYR A 302 15.14 -9.29 11.46
N LYS A 303 14.67 -8.12 11.05
CA LYS A 303 15.03 -6.84 11.67
C LYS A 303 14.71 -6.88 13.16
N SER A 304 15.50 -6.16 13.96
CA SER A 304 15.21 -6.02 15.40
C SER A 304 13.91 -5.24 15.63
N THR A 305 13.27 -5.45 16.76
CA THR A 305 12.09 -4.67 17.17
C THR A 305 12.41 -3.18 17.21
N GLU A 306 13.58 -2.80 17.71
CA GLU A 306 14.07 -1.42 17.69
C GLU A 306 14.06 -0.84 16.26
N THR A 307 14.68 -1.54 15.29
CA THR A 307 14.69 -1.12 13.90
C THR A 307 13.29 -0.94 13.32
N LEU A 308 12.36 -1.85 13.64
CA LEU A 308 10.99 -1.81 13.15
C LEU A 308 10.20 -0.66 13.76
N ILE A 309 10.35 -0.39 15.05
CA ILE A 309 9.73 0.75 15.74
C ILE A 309 10.29 2.06 15.21
N GLN A 310 11.62 2.18 15.08
CA GLN A 310 12.25 3.39 14.51
C GLN A 310 11.83 3.64 13.07
N TYR A 311 11.58 2.59 12.29
CA TYR A 311 11.05 2.73 10.93
C TYR A 311 9.60 3.25 10.95
N LEU A 312 8.75 2.73 11.86
CA LEU A 312 7.36 3.21 12.05
C LEU A 312 7.34 4.69 12.46
N VAL A 313 8.16 5.06 13.43
CA VAL A 313 8.28 6.45 13.90
C VAL A 313 8.79 7.36 12.80
N SER A 314 9.78 6.91 12.03
CA SER A 314 10.34 7.67 10.90
C SER A 314 9.32 7.87 9.78
N ALA A 315 8.49 6.88 9.47
CA ALA A 315 7.39 7.00 8.53
C ALA A 315 6.37 8.04 9.03
N ALA A 316 5.94 7.96 10.30
CA ALA A 316 5.03 8.93 10.90
C ALA A 316 5.61 10.36 10.89
N GLY A 317 6.91 10.52 11.16
CA GLY A 317 7.61 11.81 11.10
C GLY A 317 7.68 12.42 9.69
N LYS A 318 7.53 11.59 8.65
CA LYS A 318 7.38 12.03 7.25
C LYS A 318 5.91 12.14 6.80
N GLY A 319 4.96 11.95 7.72
CA GLY A 319 3.53 12.01 7.44
C GLY A 319 2.97 10.78 6.74
N ALA A 320 3.74 9.69 6.67
CA ALA A 320 3.35 8.45 6.00
C ALA A 320 2.87 7.39 6.98
N ASN A 321 2.09 6.44 6.48
CA ASN A 321 1.83 5.18 7.15
C ASN A 321 2.96 4.19 6.87
N LEU A 322 3.20 3.28 7.81
CA LEU A 322 4.00 2.08 7.57
C LEU A 322 3.10 0.87 7.38
N LEU A 323 3.21 0.21 6.23
CA LEU A 323 2.64 -1.09 5.93
C LEU A 323 3.73 -2.16 6.09
N MET A 324 3.75 -2.85 7.23
CA MET A 324 4.81 -3.80 7.60
C MET A 324 4.43 -5.22 7.20
N ASN A 325 5.28 -5.89 6.43
CA ASN A 325 4.95 -7.17 5.81
C ASN A 325 5.29 -8.39 6.67
N ILE A 326 4.39 -9.37 6.59
CA ILE A 326 4.55 -10.74 7.09
C ILE A 326 4.24 -11.72 5.96
N GLY A 327 5.10 -12.71 5.76
CA GLY A 327 4.87 -13.85 4.87
C GLY A 327 4.47 -15.10 5.67
N PRO A 328 3.17 -15.46 5.74
CA PRO A 328 2.72 -16.66 6.44
C PRO A 328 3.28 -17.95 5.83
N GLN A 329 3.43 -18.95 6.70
CA GLN A 329 3.88 -20.29 6.30
C GLN A 329 2.81 -21.04 5.49
N PRO A 330 3.18 -22.08 4.72
CA PRO A 330 2.23 -22.85 3.92
C PRO A 330 1.08 -23.46 4.72
N ASN A 331 1.31 -23.80 5.99
CA ASN A 331 0.30 -24.37 6.87
C ASN A 331 -0.68 -23.34 7.45
N GLY A 332 -0.50 -22.04 7.14
CA GLY A 332 -1.34 -20.95 7.63
C GLY A 332 -0.92 -20.32 8.96
N GLU A 333 0.23 -20.68 9.51
CA GLU A 333 0.79 -20.03 10.70
C GLU A 333 1.56 -18.76 10.32
N LEU A 334 1.41 -17.69 11.10
CA LEU A 334 2.36 -16.59 11.08
C LEU A 334 3.71 -17.06 11.66
N PRO A 335 4.86 -16.70 11.04
CA PRO A 335 6.17 -17.10 11.56
C PRO A 335 6.37 -16.65 13.03
N ALA A 336 6.91 -17.53 13.84
CA ALA A 336 7.06 -17.29 15.29
C ALA A 336 7.86 -16.00 15.61
N THR A 337 8.90 -15.70 14.80
CA THR A 337 9.67 -14.47 14.94
C THR A 337 8.85 -13.25 14.62
N ALA A 338 8.02 -13.28 13.55
CA ALA A 338 7.10 -12.18 13.22
C ALA A 338 6.10 -11.96 14.37
N MET A 339 5.54 -13.03 14.93
CA MET A 339 4.64 -12.97 16.10
C MET A 339 5.32 -12.36 17.32
N SER A 340 6.61 -12.62 17.56
CA SER A 340 7.37 -11.97 18.63
C SER A 340 7.51 -10.47 18.39
N ARG A 341 7.88 -10.08 17.15
CA ARG A 341 7.97 -8.66 16.76
C ARG A 341 6.66 -7.93 16.91
N LEU A 342 5.52 -8.54 16.51
CA LEU A 342 4.20 -7.94 16.70
C LEU A 342 3.90 -7.67 18.17
N ARG A 343 4.18 -8.62 19.09
CA ARG A 343 3.97 -8.40 20.52
C ARG A 343 4.82 -7.27 21.08
N GLU A 344 6.11 -7.25 20.74
CA GLU A 344 7.07 -6.24 21.20
C GLU A 344 6.72 -4.84 20.66
N ILE A 345 6.30 -4.74 19.40
CA ILE A 345 5.77 -3.49 18.81
C ILE A 345 4.49 -3.08 19.55
N GLY A 346 3.61 -4.05 19.87
CA GLY A 346 2.39 -3.81 20.61
C GLY A 346 2.62 -3.26 22.01
N GLU A 347 3.69 -3.65 22.69
CA GLU A 347 4.10 -3.05 23.96
C GLU A 347 4.44 -1.56 23.79
N TRP A 348 5.22 -1.22 22.75
CA TRP A 348 5.59 0.16 22.46
C TRP A 348 4.37 0.99 22.02
N THR A 349 3.51 0.48 21.14
CA THR A 349 2.34 1.22 20.65
C THR A 349 1.30 1.49 21.73
N ARG A 350 1.13 0.61 22.71
CA ARG A 350 0.23 0.84 23.86
C ARG A 350 0.70 2.01 24.73
N GLU A 351 2.00 2.19 24.88
CA GLU A 351 2.59 3.25 25.69
C GLU A 351 2.75 4.55 24.92
N PHE A 352 3.24 4.48 23.69
CA PHE A 352 3.68 5.64 22.92
C PHE A 352 2.83 5.93 21.67
N GLY A 353 1.87 5.10 21.31
CA GLY A 353 1.10 5.24 20.08
C GLY A 353 0.39 6.59 19.89
N GLU A 354 0.04 7.29 20.99
CA GLU A 354 -0.52 8.65 20.93
C GLU A 354 0.39 9.64 20.22
N THR A 355 1.70 9.40 20.23
CA THR A 355 2.70 10.27 19.61
C THR A 355 2.81 10.12 18.09
N ILE A 356 2.18 9.07 17.53
CA ILE A 356 2.16 8.81 16.09
C ILE A 356 0.73 8.78 15.50
N TYR A 357 -0.26 8.15 16.17
CA TYR A 357 -1.61 8.04 15.61
C TYR A 357 -2.35 9.38 15.59
N GLY A 358 -2.98 9.68 14.44
CA GLY A 358 -3.69 10.93 14.25
C GLY A 358 -2.79 12.16 14.27
N THR A 359 -1.50 11.99 13.91
CA THR A 359 -0.53 13.07 13.79
C THR A 359 -0.23 13.38 12.33
N THR A 360 0.30 14.57 12.10
CA THR A 360 0.98 14.94 10.85
C THR A 360 2.50 14.89 11.05
N ALA A 361 3.27 15.01 9.98
CA ALA A 361 4.70 15.34 10.09
C ALA A 361 4.87 16.59 10.96
N GLY A 362 5.91 16.61 11.80
CA GLY A 362 6.21 17.75 12.65
C GLY A 362 6.85 18.90 11.89
N ASP A 363 7.06 20.01 12.60
CA ASP A 363 7.59 21.25 12.00
C ASP A 363 9.09 21.21 11.70
N ILE A 364 9.79 20.19 12.20
CA ILE A 364 11.24 20.04 12.05
C ILE A 364 11.51 18.99 10.97
N PRO A 365 12.22 19.31 9.88
CA PRO A 365 12.67 18.32 8.93
C PRO A 365 13.45 17.19 9.61
N VAL A 366 13.46 16.01 8.99
CA VAL A 366 14.23 14.84 9.49
C VAL A 366 15.65 15.25 9.85
N GLN A 367 16.08 14.86 11.03
CA GLN A 367 17.40 15.15 11.58
C GLN A 367 18.19 13.87 11.81
N PRO A 368 19.52 13.92 11.95
CA PRO A 368 20.33 12.75 12.32
C PRO A 368 19.89 12.09 13.63
N TRP A 369 19.36 12.87 14.60
CA TRP A 369 18.89 12.36 15.88
C TRP A 369 17.48 11.74 15.82
N GLY A 370 16.68 12.01 14.75
CA GLY A 370 15.32 11.49 14.63
C GLY A 370 14.36 12.40 13.90
N VAL A 371 13.08 12.35 14.29
CA VAL A 371 11.96 13.02 13.61
C VAL A 371 11.05 13.71 14.60
N THR A 372 10.08 14.47 14.06
CA THR A 372 9.00 15.04 14.87
C THR A 372 7.64 14.71 14.26
N THR A 373 6.64 14.53 15.14
CA THR A 373 5.23 14.43 14.77
C THR A 373 4.43 15.53 15.46
N ARG A 374 3.28 15.91 14.89
CA ARG A 374 2.46 16.99 15.43
C ARG A 374 0.99 16.58 15.53
N LYS A 375 0.38 16.93 16.67
CA LYS A 375 -1.06 16.87 16.87
C LYS A 375 -1.50 18.17 17.57
N ASP A 376 -2.27 18.99 16.88
CA ASP A 376 -2.70 20.32 17.36
C ASP A 376 -1.51 21.19 17.83
N ASN A 377 -1.51 21.59 19.09
CA ASN A 377 -0.44 22.39 19.72
C ASN A 377 0.66 21.54 20.40
N ARG A 378 0.63 20.21 20.20
CA ARG A 378 1.61 19.26 20.73
C ARG A 378 2.58 18.84 19.63
N LEU A 379 3.85 19.06 19.84
CA LEU A 379 4.95 18.57 18.99
C LEU A 379 5.69 17.49 19.76
N PHE A 380 5.72 16.29 19.22
CA PHE A 380 6.47 15.16 19.76
C PHE A 380 7.83 15.11 19.07
N VAL A 381 8.90 15.17 19.84
CA VAL A 381 10.29 15.05 19.41
C VAL A 381 10.77 13.64 19.67
N HIS A 382 10.90 12.85 18.64
CA HIS A 382 11.33 11.46 18.67
C HIS A 382 12.85 11.40 18.50
N ILE A 383 13.57 11.08 19.58
CA ILE A 383 15.03 11.04 19.62
C ILE A 383 15.46 9.58 19.60
N MET A 384 16.02 9.13 18.49
CA MET A 384 16.36 7.74 18.22
C MET A 384 17.89 7.50 18.16
N ASP A 385 18.67 8.54 17.84
CA ASP A 385 20.15 8.46 17.75
C ASP A 385 20.78 9.78 18.23
N PHE A 386 21.06 9.87 19.53
CA PHE A 386 21.65 11.05 20.13
C PHE A 386 22.38 10.72 21.44
N ASP A 387 23.65 11.07 21.53
CA ASP A 387 24.53 10.78 22.68
C ASP A 387 24.87 12.03 23.54
N GLY A 388 24.31 13.19 23.18
CA GLY A 388 24.53 14.46 23.88
C GLY A 388 23.52 14.78 24.97
N THR A 389 23.79 15.81 25.77
CA THR A 389 22.88 16.33 26.79
C THR A 389 22.24 17.68 26.40
N GLU A 390 22.60 18.28 25.28
CA GLU A 390 22.00 19.49 24.75
C GLU A 390 21.60 19.28 23.29
N LEU A 391 20.29 19.31 22.99
CA LEU A 391 19.75 19.11 21.64
C LEU A 391 19.18 20.40 21.11
N GLU A 392 19.74 20.92 20.01
CA GLU A 392 19.20 22.09 19.31
C GLU A 392 18.09 21.66 18.34
N LEU A 393 16.93 22.28 18.47
CA LEU A 393 15.76 22.09 17.62
C LEU A 393 15.58 23.32 16.75
N PRO A 394 15.63 23.27 15.41
CA PRO A 394 15.37 24.39 14.50
C PRO A 394 13.85 24.66 14.45
N LEU A 395 13.31 25.30 15.48
CA LEU A 395 11.89 25.47 15.71
C LEU A 395 11.56 26.95 15.89
N ASP A 396 10.78 27.53 14.97
CA ASP A 396 10.43 28.95 15.01
C ASP A 396 9.27 29.29 15.97
N CYS A 397 8.46 28.30 16.37
CA CYS A 397 7.32 28.55 17.22
C CYS A 397 7.72 28.71 18.70
N LYS A 398 6.83 29.32 19.49
CA LYS A 398 7.05 29.51 20.93
C LYS A 398 6.68 28.25 21.70
N VAL A 399 7.66 27.64 22.36
CA VAL A 399 7.46 26.54 23.32
C VAL A 399 7.04 27.12 24.67
N LYS A 400 5.99 26.54 25.25
CA LYS A 400 5.47 26.90 26.59
C LYS A 400 5.93 25.92 27.64
N LYS A 401 5.98 24.61 27.29
CA LYS A 401 6.37 23.53 28.19
C LYS A 401 7.11 22.47 27.38
N ALA A 402 8.00 21.76 28.04
CA ALA A 402 8.67 20.56 27.55
C ALA A 402 8.71 19.54 28.67
N PHE A 403 8.37 18.29 28.35
CA PHE A 403 8.45 17.18 29.30
C PHE A 403 8.67 15.85 28.54
N THR A 404 9.24 14.87 29.23
CA THR A 404 9.34 13.51 28.71
C THR A 404 7.96 12.90 28.60
N PHE A 405 7.67 12.21 27.49
CA PHE A 405 6.34 11.63 27.28
C PHE A 405 6.09 10.46 28.24
N ALA A 406 7.08 9.60 28.46
CA ALA A 406 6.95 8.37 29.24
C ALA A 406 6.56 8.60 30.71
N ASP A 407 7.14 9.59 31.38
CA ASP A 407 6.97 9.82 32.80
C ASP A 407 6.59 11.25 33.20
N ASN A 408 6.31 12.08 32.19
CA ASN A 408 5.86 13.46 32.34
C ASN A 408 6.82 14.35 33.17
N LYS A 409 8.12 14.05 33.17
CA LYS A 409 9.14 14.85 33.86
C LYS A 409 9.45 16.11 33.04
N PRO A 410 9.57 17.29 33.71
CA PRO A 410 9.94 18.51 33.00
C PRO A 410 11.33 18.40 32.36
N VAL A 411 11.43 18.76 31.08
CA VAL A 411 12.69 18.92 30.35
C VAL A 411 13.05 20.40 30.31
N ARG A 412 14.27 20.74 30.74
CA ARG A 412 14.75 22.12 30.67
C ARG A 412 14.95 22.53 29.21
N PHE A 413 14.56 23.75 28.89
CA PHE A 413 14.77 24.29 27.56
C PHE A 413 15.06 25.79 27.60
N LYS A 414 15.74 26.29 26.55
CA LYS A 414 15.97 27.72 26.35
C LYS A 414 15.80 28.09 24.88
N ARG A 415 15.31 29.29 24.63
CA ARG A 415 15.26 29.84 23.27
C ARG A 415 16.68 30.23 22.84
N THR A 416 17.01 29.92 21.58
CA THR A 416 18.26 30.31 20.92
C THR A 416 17.99 31.17 19.72
N ALA A 417 19.02 31.62 19.03
CA ALA A 417 18.88 32.38 17.78
C ALA A 417 18.29 31.49 16.64
N ASN A 418 18.53 30.17 16.71
CA ASN A 418 18.16 29.22 15.66
C ASN A 418 16.95 28.35 16.04
N GLY A 419 16.33 28.59 17.22
CA GLY A 419 15.20 27.78 17.63
C GLY A 419 15.09 27.56 19.13
N VAL A 420 15.03 26.31 19.56
CA VAL A 420 14.90 25.89 20.97
C VAL A 420 15.94 24.81 21.28
N LYS A 421 16.68 24.99 22.37
CA LYS A 421 17.60 24.00 22.88
C LYS A 421 16.98 23.25 24.06
N LEU A 422 16.86 21.94 23.96
CA LEU A 422 16.55 21.03 25.07
C LEU A 422 17.81 20.73 25.85
N ILE A 423 17.69 20.58 27.17
CA ILE A 423 18.81 20.32 28.09
C ILE A 423 18.40 19.15 28.97
N PHE A 424 19.12 18.05 28.81
CA PHE A 424 18.92 16.80 29.55
C PHE A 424 19.94 16.69 30.68
N ASP A 425 19.56 16.01 31.75
CA ASP A 425 20.50 15.72 32.86
C ASP A 425 21.43 14.55 32.48
N GLU A 426 20.91 13.60 31.67
CA GLU A 426 21.65 12.49 31.06
C GLU A 426 21.25 12.37 29.59
N ALA A 427 22.11 11.78 28.76
CA ALA A 427 21.79 11.59 27.36
C ALA A 427 20.51 10.75 27.17
N PRO A 428 19.60 11.16 26.26
CA PRO A 428 18.44 10.35 25.91
C PRO A 428 18.83 8.92 25.53
N SER A 429 18.07 7.94 25.96
CA SER A 429 18.36 6.53 25.69
C SER A 429 17.07 5.74 25.48
N GLY A 430 17.16 4.60 24.81
CA GLY A 430 16.05 3.71 24.48
C GLY A 430 15.77 3.67 22.99
N VAL A 431 14.75 2.92 22.61
CA VAL A 431 14.35 2.72 21.19
C VAL A 431 13.90 4.03 20.56
N ASP A 432 13.15 4.83 21.31
CA ASP A 432 12.61 6.13 20.91
C ASP A 432 12.37 6.95 22.19
N TYR A 433 13.25 7.91 22.45
CA TYR A 433 13.10 8.82 23.58
C TYR A 433 12.26 10.03 23.18
N ILE A 434 11.07 10.15 23.77
CA ILE A 434 10.08 11.12 23.31
C ILE A 434 9.99 12.32 24.28
N VAL A 435 10.17 13.52 23.72
CA VAL A 435 9.89 14.79 24.41
C VAL A 435 8.66 15.45 23.81
N GLU A 436 7.66 15.72 24.62
CA GLU A 436 6.50 16.51 24.22
C GLU A 436 6.76 17.99 24.46
N LEU A 437 6.57 18.80 23.41
CA LEU A 437 6.58 20.23 23.46
C LEU A 437 5.17 20.78 23.29
N VAL A 438 4.70 21.57 24.26
CA VAL A 438 3.46 22.36 24.11
C VAL A 438 3.82 23.70 23.48
N THR A 439 3.31 23.94 22.28
CA THR A 439 3.59 25.12 21.48
C THR A 439 2.42 26.12 21.49
N ARG A 440 2.60 27.28 20.84
CA ARG A 440 1.53 28.27 20.61
C ARG A 440 1.18 28.31 19.14
#